data_e050ae823daac07719d154b2237f6c72
#
_entry.id   e050ae823daac07719d154b2237f6c72
#
_cell.length_a   1.000
_cell.length_b   1.000
_cell.length_c   1.000
_cell.angle_alpha   90.00
_cell.angle_beta   90.00
_cell.angle_gamma   90.00
#
_symmetry.space_group_name_H-M   'P 1'
#
loop_
_entity.id
_entity.type
_entity.pdbx_description
1 polymer ?
#
loop_
_entity_poly.entity_id
_entity_poly.type
_entity_poly.pdbx_seq_one_letter_code
_entity_poly.pdbx_strand_id
1 'polypeptide(L)'
;MVAQSVTEAAVGDASRLAARGVTVGYGGRTVIDGLDVAIPPGVVTTIIGPNGCGKSTLLRTLSRLLKPARGTVVLDGEDIGRLRTRDVAKKLGLLPQAPVAPEGLTVADLVARGRHPHQSWLRQWSSDDAEVVERALAMTGVADLADRPVDSLSGGQRQRVWISMTLAQGTDLLLLDEPTTYLDLAHAVDVLDLVDDLHESGCTVVMVLHDLNLAVRYSDHLVVMREGSILAQGHPHDVVTAELLHEAFGLRAQVIDDPVGDRPLIVPIGRTHVRPGHIPIKE
;
A
#
# COMPACT_ATOMS: atom_id res chain seq x y z
N MET A 1 14.72 -30.41 0.96
CA MET A 1 14.15 -30.65 -0.37
C MET A 1 12.62 -30.59 -0.23
N VAL A 2 12.09 -29.39 0.05
CA VAL A 2 10.65 -29.06 0.01
C VAL A 2 10.57 -27.56 -0.36
N ALA A 3 10.81 -27.23 -1.59
CA ALA A 3 10.65 -25.87 -2.13
C ALA A 3 10.34 -25.97 -3.62
N GLN A 4 9.18 -26.52 -3.95
CA GLN A 4 8.60 -26.45 -5.30
C GLN A 4 7.15 -26.92 -5.21
N SER A 5 6.18 -26.06 -4.85
CA SER A 5 4.78 -26.29 -5.22
C SER A 5 3.81 -25.15 -4.88
N VAL A 6 4.23 -23.88 -4.81
CA VAL A 6 3.28 -22.75 -4.60
C VAL A 6 3.27 -21.76 -5.78
N THR A 7 4.00 -22.04 -6.87
CA THR A 7 4.26 -21.05 -7.92
C THR A 7 3.29 -21.10 -9.12
N GLU A 8 2.28 -21.97 -9.13
CA GLU A 8 1.38 -22.11 -10.30
C GLU A 8 -0.12 -21.92 -10.01
N ALA A 9 -0.50 -21.48 -8.81
CA ALA A 9 -1.89 -21.22 -8.47
C ALA A 9 -2.26 -19.76 -8.74
N ALA A 10 -2.93 -19.53 -9.88
CA ALA A 10 -3.82 -18.43 -10.14
C ALA A 10 -3.21 -17.02 -10.30
N VAL A 11 -2.44 -16.76 -11.36
CA VAL A 11 -2.63 -15.50 -12.09
C VAL A 11 -3.97 -15.61 -12.80
N GLY A 12 -5.06 -15.61 -12.02
CA GLY A 12 -6.42 -15.67 -12.53
C GLY A 12 -6.73 -14.43 -13.35
N ASP A 13 -7.49 -14.63 -14.40
CA ASP A 13 -8.03 -13.62 -15.35
C ASP A 13 -8.90 -12.54 -14.65
N ALA A 14 -9.03 -12.59 -13.32
CA ALA A 14 -9.87 -11.72 -12.49
C ALA A 14 -9.12 -10.55 -11.80
N SER A 15 -7.78 -10.50 -11.83
CA SER A 15 -7.06 -9.41 -11.16
C SER A 15 -7.07 -8.13 -11.99
N ARG A 16 -7.44 -7.00 -11.36
CA ARG A 16 -7.43 -5.69 -12.02
C ARG A 16 -6.02 -5.13 -12.23
N LEU A 17 -5.07 -5.46 -11.33
CA LEU A 17 -3.69 -5.01 -11.37
C LEU A 17 -2.75 -6.21 -11.19
N ALA A 18 -1.83 -6.40 -12.12
CA ALA A 18 -0.84 -7.46 -12.05
C ALA A 18 0.50 -7.04 -12.67
N ALA A 19 1.59 -7.54 -12.12
CA ALA A 19 2.90 -7.54 -12.77
C ALA A 19 3.18 -8.94 -13.34
N ARG A 20 3.70 -9.00 -14.57
CA ARG A 20 4.02 -10.24 -15.27
C ARG A 20 5.47 -10.22 -15.73
N GLY A 21 6.32 -11.06 -15.13
CA GLY A 21 7.73 -11.20 -15.42
C GLY A 21 8.52 -9.90 -15.34
N VAL A 22 8.18 -9.00 -14.40
CA VAL A 22 8.78 -7.67 -14.36
C VAL A 22 10.21 -7.72 -13.84
N THR A 23 11.13 -7.12 -14.63
CA THR A 23 12.51 -6.86 -14.22
C THR A 23 12.71 -5.34 -14.16
N VAL A 24 13.11 -4.82 -13.01
CA VAL A 24 13.21 -3.38 -12.78
C VAL A 24 14.32 -3.03 -11.80
N GLY A 25 14.91 -1.84 -11.96
CA GLY A 25 15.99 -1.35 -11.11
C GLY A 25 16.36 0.09 -11.42
N TYR A 26 17.48 0.54 -10.85
CA TYR A 26 17.99 1.92 -10.97
C TYR A 26 19.45 1.90 -11.36
N GLY A 27 19.85 2.78 -12.30
CA GLY A 27 21.26 3.00 -12.64
C GLY A 27 22.03 1.73 -13.06
N GLY A 28 21.35 0.79 -13.74
CA GLY A 28 21.94 -0.48 -14.16
C GLY A 28 21.95 -1.58 -13.09
N ARG A 29 21.55 -1.29 -11.85
CA ARG A 29 21.37 -2.28 -10.78
C ARG A 29 19.94 -2.81 -10.78
N THR A 30 19.76 -4.09 -11.02
CA THR A 30 18.47 -4.76 -10.90
C THR A 30 18.07 -4.87 -9.41
N VAL A 31 16.83 -4.52 -9.11
CA VAL A 31 16.22 -4.61 -7.76
C VAL A 31 15.20 -5.74 -7.72
N ILE A 32 14.44 -5.91 -8.79
CA ILE A 32 13.44 -6.97 -8.98
C ILE A 32 13.76 -7.65 -10.30
N ASP A 33 13.78 -8.98 -10.34
CA ASP A 33 14.07 -9.74 -11.55
C ASP A 33 13.03 -10.84 -11.81
N GLY A 34 12.29 -10.70 -12.90
CA GLY A 34 11.32 -11.68 -13.37
C GLY A 34 10.13 -11.92 -12.43
N LEU A 35 9.70 -10.90 -11.66
CA LEU A 35 8.66 -11.04 -10.65
C LEU A 35 7.26 -11.04 -11.27
N ASP A 36 6.45 -12.00 -10.81
CA ASP A 36 5.02 -12.11 -11.07
C ASP A 36 4.23 -11.84 -9.78
N VAL A 37 3.21 -10.98 -9.86
CA VAL A 37 2.25 -10.74 -8.78
C VAL A 37 0.91 -10.31 -9.34
N ALA A 38 -0.17 -10.84 -8.79
CA ALA A 38 -1.54 -10.41 -9.07
C ALA A 38 -2.17 -9.85 -7.79
N ILE A 39 -2.78 -8.68 -7.89
CA ILE A 39 -3.49 -8.04 -6.78
C ILE A 39 -4.95 -8.50 -6.82
N PRO A 40 -5.43 -9.18 -5.78
CA PRO A 40 -6.83 -9.57 -5.70
C PRO A 40 -7.73 -8.32 -5.66
N PRO A 41 -8.85 -8.30 -6.40
CA PRO A 41 -9.77 -7.17 -6.38
C PRO A 41 -10.58 -7.13 -5.07
N GLY A 42 -10.97 -5.92 -4.64
CA GLY A 42 -11.85 -5.70 -3.51
C GLY A 42 -11.29 -6.15 -2.15
N VAL A 43 -9.96 -6.13 -1.99
CA VAL A 43 -9.28 -6.48 -0.72
C VAL A 43 -8.16 -5.49 -0.41
N VAL A 44 -7.73 -5.47 0.83
CA VAL A 44 -6.52 -4.76 1.26
C VAL A 44 -5.32 -5.70 1.12
N THR A 45 -4.43 -5.39 0.17
CA THR A 45 -3.16 -6.10 -0.03
C THR A 45 -2.03 -5.29 0.59
N THR A 46 -1.27 -5.88 1.53
CA THR A 46 -0.08 -5.22 2.09
C THR A 46 1.20 -5.92 1.67
N ILE A 47 2.13 -5.12 1.14
CA ILE A 47 3.47 -5.57 0.77
C ILE A 47 4.40 -5.32 1.97
N ILE A 48 4.96 -6.39 2.52
CA ILE A 48 5.92 -6.35 3.62
C ILE A 48 7.26 -6.97 3.23
N GLY A 49 8.30 -6.69 3.98
CA GLY A 49 9.65 -7.23 3.75
C GLY A 49 10.72 -6.33 4.35
N PRO A 50 11.97 -6.77 4.46
CA PRO A 50 13.07 -5.97 5.00
C PRO A 50 13.36 -4.72 4.17
N ASN A 51 14.09 -3.76 4.77
CA ASN A 51 14.48 -2.55 4.05
C ASN A 51 15.36 -2.89 2.84
N GLY A 52 15.08 -2.23 1.71
CA GLY A 52 15.82 -2.44 0.47
C GLY A 52 15.46 -3.70 -0.33
N CYS A 53 14.46 -4.50 0.10
CA CYS A 53 14.05 -5.72 -0.63
C CYS A 53 13.25 -5.44 -1.92
N GLY A 54 12.84 -4.18 -2.20
CA GLY A 54 12.16 -3.83 -3.45
C GLY A 54 10.68 -3.45 -3.33
N LYS A 55 10.08 -3.34 -2.13
CA LYS A 55 8.65 -3.00 -1.92
C LYS A 55 8.20 -1.75 -2.67
N SER A 56 8.81 -0.60 -2.35
CA SER A 56 8.47 0.67 -3.02
C SER A 56 8.83 0.66 -4.51
N THR A 57 9.83 -0.14 -4.92
CA THR A 57 10.15 -0.36 -6.34
C THR A 57 9.02 -1.10 -7.04
N LEU A 58 8.48 -2.16 -6.42
CA LEU A 58 7.31 -2.88 -6.94
C LEU A 58 6.09 -1.95 -7.01
N LEU A 59 5.77 -1.23 -5.93
CA LEU A 59 4.63 -0.31 -5.91
C LEU A 59 4.74 0.79 -6.99
N ARG A 60 5.93 1.39 -7.15
CA ARG A 60 6.21 2.37 -8.22
C ARG A 60 6.11 1.77 -9.62
N THR A 61 6.44 0.50 -9.77
CA THR A 61 6.29 -0.21 -11.05
C THR A 61 4.81 -0.46 -11.35
N LEU A 62 4.05 -0.95 -10.37
CA LEU A 62 2.60 -1.17 -10.46
C LEU A 62 1.84 0.13 -10.78
N SER A 63 2.29 1.28 -10.22
CA SER A 63 1.69 2.60 -10.47
C SER A 63 2.19 3.29 -11.75
N ARG A 64 3.04 2.63 -12.56
CA ARG A 64 3.65 3.20 -13.76
C ARG A 64 4.61 4.37 -13.51
N LEU A 65 4.98 4.65 -12.27
CA LEU A 65 6.04 5.64 -11.97
C LEU A 65 7.42 5.13 -12.37
N LEU A 66 7.61 3.82 -12.37
CA LEU A 66 8.86 3.18 -12.78
C LEU A 66 8.57 2.18 -13.91
N LYS A 67 9.18 2.42 -15.07
CA LYS A 67 9.02 1.53 -16.22
C LYS A 67 9.90 0.29 -16.05
N PRO A 68 9.37 -0.94 -16.15
CA PRO A 68 10.17 -2.14 -16.12
C PRO A 68 11.06 -2.24 -17.38
N ALA A 69 12.25 -2.81 -17.23
CA ALA A 69 13.16 -3.12 -18.33
C ALA A 69 12.68 -4.35 -19.12
N ARG A 70 12.03 -5.29 -18.43
CA ARG A 70 11.38 -6.48 -19.00
C ARG A 70 10.06 -6.73 -18.30
N GLY A 71 9.20 -7.53 -18.93
CA GLY A 71 7.88 -7.83 -18.43
C GLY A 71 6.90 -6.66 -18.62
N THR A 72 5.72 -6.78 -18.03
CA THR A 72 4.64 -5.78 -18.18
C THR A 72 3.81 -5.70 -16.92
N VAL A 73 3.21 -4.53 -16.68
CA VAL A 73 2.15 -4.34 -15.69
C VAL A 73 0.83 -4.25 -16.44
N VAL A 74 -0.14 -5.03 -16.01
CA VAL A 74 -1.49 -5.10 -16.57
C VAL A 74 -2.46 -4.40 -15.63
N LEU A 75 -3.26 -3.47 -16.15
CA LEU A 75 -4.34 -2.78 -15.45
C LEU A 75 -5.64 -2.99 -16.23
N ASP A 76 -6.64 -3.60 -15.60
CA ASP A 76 -7.92 -3.98 -16.23
C ASP A 76 -7.74 -4.73 -17.56
N GLY A 77 -6.81 -5.67 -17.62
CA GLY A 77 -6.53 -6.50 -18.80
C GLY A 77 -5.62 -5.85 -19.86
N GLU A 78 -5.25 -4.58 -19.70
CA GLU A 78 -4.42 -3.84 -20.65
C GLU A 78 -3.02 -3.53 -20.11
N ASP A 79 -2.00 -3.53 -20.98
CA ASP A 79 -0.65 -3.07 -20.59
C ASP A 79 -0.70 -1.59 -20.18
N ILE A 80 -0.41 -1.33 -18.91
CA ILE A 80 -0.44 0.03 -18.32
C ILE A 80 0.51 1.00 -19.05
N GLY A 81 1.56 0.48 -19.66
CA GLY A 81 2.54 1.25 -20.42
C GLY A 81 1.95 1.84 -21.72
N ARG A 82 0.87 1.24 -22.26
CA ARG A 82 0.19 1.68 -23.49
C ARG A 82 -0.96 2.64 -23.24
N LEU A 83 -1.48 2.68 -22.00
CA LEU A 83 -2.57 3.57 -21.64
C LEU A 83 -2.08 5.03 -21.58
N ARG A 84 -2.96 5.99 -21.84
CA ARG A 84 -2.64 7.42 -21.63
C ARG A 84 -2.56 7.69 -20.13
N THR A 85 -1.67 8.57 -19.71
CA THR A 85 -1.47 8.91 -18.28
C THR A 85 -2.76 9.31 -17.58
N ARG A 86 -3.62 10.06 -18.29
CA ARG A 86 -4.93 10.48 -17.78
C ARG A 86 -5.89 9.31 -17.55
N ASP A 87 -5.86 8.29 -18.42
CA ASP A 87 -6.74 7.13 -18.30
C ASP A 87 -6.29 6.24 -17.14
N VAL A 88 -4.98 6.08 -16.93
CA VAL A 88 -4.44 5.44 -15.73
C VAL A 88 -4.85 6.20 -14.47
N ALA A 89 -4.69 7.53 -14.44
CA ALA A 89 -5.04 8.35 -13.29
C ALA A 89 -6.56 8.38 -12.97
N LYS A 90 -7.42 7.93 -13.86
CA LYS A 90 -8.86 7.72 -13.58
C LYS A 90 -9.19 6.35 -13.00
N LYS A 91 -8.26 5.42 -13.05
CA LYS A 91 -8.42 4.04 -12.60
C LYS A 91 -7.63 3.72 -11.35
N LEU A 92 -6.50 4.41 -11.14
CA LEU A 92 -5.54 4.14 -10.09
C LEU A 92 -5.11 5.44 -9.41
N GLY A 93 -5.34 5.52 -8.11
CA GLY A 93 -4.83 6.57 -7.23
C GLY A 93 -3.51 6.15 -6.59
N LEU A 94 -2.59 7.09 -6.42
CA LEU A 94 -1.30 6.83 -5.79
C LEU A 94 -0.98 7.88 -4.74
N LEU A 95 -0.67 7.42 -3.53
CA LEU A 95 -0.01 8.20 -2.48
C LEU A 95 1.47 7.79 -2.42
N PRO A 96 2.41 8.64 -2.83
CA PRO A 96 3.84 8.34 -2.70
C PRO A 96 4.32 8.55 -1.26
N GLN A 97 5.46 7.92 -0.90
CA GLN A 97 6.05 7.95 0.44
C GLN A 97 6.35 9.36 0.97
N ALA A 98 6.81 10.25 0.11
CA ALA A 98 7.18 11.62 0.47
C ALA A 98 6.58 12.62 -0.53
N PRO A 99 5.26 12.88 -0.44
CA PRO A 99 4.63 13.84 -1.33
C PRO A 99 5.01 15.28 -0.95
N VAL A 100 5.24 16.11 -1.96
CA VAL A 100 5.61 17.51 -1.80
C VAL A 100 4.50 18.40 -2.35
N ALA A 101 3.98 19.30 -1.51
CA ALA A 101 3.07 20.35 -1.93
C ALA A 101 3.86 21.62 -2.33
N PRO A 102 3.44 22.36 -3.36
CA PRO A 102 3.91 23.73 -3.56
C PRO A 102 3.60 24.61 -2.36
N GLU A 103 4.50 25.55 -2.06
CA GLU A 103 4.32 26.51 -0.95
C GLU A 103 3.04 27.34 -1.11
N GLY A 104 2.40 27.65 0.00
CA GLY A 104 1.25 28.54 0.06
C GLY A 104 -0.08 27.94 -0.40
N LEU A 105 -0.14 26.63 -0.74
CA LEU A 105 -1.41 25.98 -1.03
C LEU A 105 -2.24 25.78 0.23
N THR A 106 -3.56 26.03 0.12
CA THR A 106 -4.52 25.60 1.13
C THR A 106 -4.77 24.09 1.01
N VAL A 107 -5.33 23.50 2.06
CA VAL A 107 -5.77 22.11 2.08
C VAL A 107 -6.78 21.85 0.95
N ALA A 108 -7.78 22.72 0.80
CA ALA A 108 -8.78 22.61 -0.25
C ALA A 108 -8.16 22.66 -1.65
N ASP A 109 -7.20 23.56 -1.90
CA ASP A 109 -6.50 23.66 -3.17
C ASP A 109 -5.69 22.41 -3.48
N LEU A 110 -5.03 21.81 -2.48
CA LEU A 110 -4.28 20.59 -2.66
C LEU A 110 -5.21 19.41 -3.00
N VAL A 111 -6.30 19.25 -2.24
CA VAL A 111 -7.27 18.17 -2.47
C VAL A 111 -7.95 18.31 -3.83
N ALA A 112 -8.27 19.53 -4.24
CA ALA A 112 -8.84 19.82 -5.56
C ALA A 112 -7.95 19.36 -6.73
N ARG A 113 -6.63 19.28 -6.53
CA ARG A 113 -5.72 18.73 -7.56
C ARG A 113 -5.97 17.26 -7.88
N GLY A 114 -6.55 16.50 -6.95
CA GLY A 114 -7.03 15.15 -7.22
C GLY A 114 -8.02 15.07 -8.39
N ARG A 115 -8.75 16.16 -8.67
CA ARG A 115 -9.71 16.23 -9.78
C ARG A 115 -9.10 16.46 -11.17
N HIS A 116 -7.78 16.80 -11.25
CA HIS A 116 -7.13 17.08 -12.55
C HIS A 116 -7.35 16.00 -13.64
N PRO A 117 -7.36 14.69 -13.34
CA PRO A 117 -7.63 13.68 -14.36
C PRO A 117 -9.04 13.78 -14.97
N HIS A 118 -10.00 14.39 -14.30
CA HIS A 118 -11.38 14.56 -14.76
C HIS A 118 -11.61 15.87 -15.51
N GLN A 119 -10.75 16.86 -15.33
CA GLN A 119 -10.84 18.15 -16.02
C GLN A 119 -10.35 18.06 -17.46
N SER A 120 -10.91 18.88 -18.33
CA SER A 120 -10.48 19.03 -19.73
C SER A 120 -10.37 20.50 -20.06
N TRP A 121 -9.77 20.83 -21.23
CA TRP A 121 -9.66 22.22 -21.66
C TRP A 121 -11.03 22.95 -21.77
N LEU A 122 -12.09 22.21 -22.08
CA LEU A 122 -13.46 22.74 -22.16
C LEU A 122 -14.26 22.63 -20.86
N ARG A 123 -13.84 21.75 -19.93
CA ARG A 123 -14.50 21.52 -18.63
C ARG A 123 -13.44 21.64 -17.54
N GLN A 124 -13.26 22.84 -17.01
CA GLN A 124 -12.22 23.12 -16.02
C GLN A 124 -12.63 22.68 -14.60
N TRP A 125 -13.75 23.15 -14.10
CA TRP A 125 -14.25 22.86 -12.76
C TRP A 125 -15.77 22.75 -12.79
N SER A 126 -16.35 21.80 -12.08
CA SER A 126 -17.80 21.57 -11.99
C SER A 126 -18.27 21.54 -10.53
N SER A 127 -19.59 21.66 -10.32
CA SER A 127 -20.22 21.44 -9.00
C SER A 127 -19.90 20.05 -8.47
N ASP A 128 -19.92 19.03 -9.34
CA ASP A 128 -19.60 17.64 -8.98
C ASP A 128 -18.16 17.51 -8.44
N ASP A 129 -17.19 18.31 -8.97
CA ASP A 129 -15.82 18.32 -8.49
C ASP A 129 -15.74 18.92 -7.07
N ALA A 130 -16.51 19.97 -6.79
CA ALA A 130 -16.59 20.55 -5.46
C ALA A 130 -17.16 19.55 -4.43
N GLU A 131 -18.26 18.89 -4.77
CA GLU A 131 -18.87 17.87 -3.91
C GLU A 131 -17.93 16.69 -3.61
N VAL A 132 -17.14 16.25 -4.62
CA VAL A 132 -16.15 15.18 -4.43
C VAL A 132 -15.04 15.63 -3.49
N VAL A 133 -14.56 16.87 -3.60
CA VAL A 133 -13.53 17.42 -2.74
C VAL A 133 -14.05 17.56 -1.29
N GLU A 134 -15.24 18.12 -1.10
CA GLU A 134 -15.87 18.22 0.23
C GLU A 134 -16.04 16.85 0.89
N ARG A 135 -16.50 15.88 0.13
CA ARG A 135 -16.66 14.49 0.60
C ARG A 135 -15.31 13.87 1.00
N ALA A 136 -14.27 14.05 0.19
CA ALA A 136 -12.93 13.55 0.48
C ALA A 136 -12.36 14.19 1.76
N LEU A 137 -12.55 15.49 1.97
CA LEU A 137 -12.15 16.21 3.18
C LEU A 137 -12.91 15.70 4.42
N ALA A 138 -14.21 15.45 4.27
CA ALA A 138 -15.04 14.95 5.36
C ALA A 138 -14.64 13.51 5.76
N MET A 139 -14.45 12.61 4.79
CA MET A 139 -14.04 11.22 5.01
C MET A 139 -12.71 11.11 5.76
N THR A 140 -11.78 12.02 5.51
CA THR A 140 -10.45 12.01 6.16
C THR A 140 -10.41 12.85 7.45
N GLY A 141 -11.54 13.47 7.86
CA GLY A 141 -11.62 14.28 9.07
C GLY A 141 -10.75 15.54 9.04
N VAL A 142 -10.60 16.17 7.87
CA VAL A 142 -9.79 17.40 7.70
C VAL A 142 -10.59 18.57 7.10
N ALA A 143 -11.91 18.47 7.09
CA ALA A 143 -12.78 19.50 6.51
C ALA A 143 -12.63 20.88 7.22
N ASP A 144 -12.42 20.88 8.53
CA ASP A 144 -12.17 22.07 9.34
C ASP A 144 -10.82 22.74 9.06
N LEU A 145 -9.94 22.08 8.34
CA LEU A 145 -8.61 22.55 7.94
C LEU A 145 -8.58 23.08 6.50
N ALA A 146 -9.70 23.09 5.77
CA ALA A 146 -9.77 23.35 4.32
C ALA A 146 -9.05 24.63 3.89
N ASP A 147 -9.20 25.71 4.66
CA ASP A 147 -8.61 27.04 4.36
C ASP A 147 -7.19 27.20 4.92
N ARG A 148 -6.66 26.22 5.66
CA ARG A 148 -5.32 26.31 6.25
C ARG A 148 -4.23 26.01 5.22
N PRO A 149 -3.08 26.71 5.29
CA PRO A 149 -1.91 26.33 4.51
C PRO A 149 -1.42 24.92 4.88
N VAL A 150 -1.11 24.11 3.88
CA VAL A 150 -0.63 22.72 4.06
C VAL A 150 0.64 22.67 4.91
N ASP A 151 1.51 23.68 4.76
CA ASP A 151 2.78 23.77 5.50
C ASP A 151 2.60 24.00 7.00
N SER A 152 1.42 24.51 7.43
CA SER A 152 1.10 24.73 8.84
C SER A 152 0.58 23.49 9.58
N LEU A 153 0.40 22.37 8.88
CA LEU A 153 -0.21 21.16 9.42
C LEU A 153 0.80 20.29 10.16
N SER A 154 0.30 19.56 11.18
CA SER A 154 1.06 18.44 11.78
C SER A 154 1.30 17.33 10.75
N GLY A 155 2.24 16.41 11.05
CA GLY A 155 2.54 15.26 10.17
C GLY A 155 1.29 14.42 9.87
N GLY A 156 0.52 14.07 10.90
CA GLY A 156 -0.70 13.26 10.75
C GLY A 156 -1.81 13.99 9.98
N GLN A 157 -2.01 15.31 10.25
CA GLN A 157 -2.95 16.11 9.48
C GLN A 157 -2.55 16.19 8.01
N ARG A 158 -1.27 16.43 7.74
CA ARG A 158 -0.74 16.48 6.37
C ARG A 158 -0.93 15.16 5.65
N GLN A 159 -0.69 14.03 6.32
CA GLN A 159 -0.90 12.69 5.74
C GLN A 159 -2.37 12.48 5.35
N ARG A 160 -3.32 12.82 6.24
CA ARG A 160 -4.75 12.73 5.93
C ARG A 160 -5.17 13.63 4.77
N VAL A 161 -4.58 14.81 4.62
CA VAL A 161 -4.83 15.69 3.47
C VAL A 161 -4.33 15.09 2.16
N TRP A 162 -3.18 14.41 2.16
CA TRP A 162 -2.69 13.70 0.97
C TRP A 162 -3.57 12.50 0.60
N ILE A 163 -4.08 11.78 1.59
CA ILE A 163 -5.08 10.72 1.36
C ILE A 163 -6.36 11.34 0.78
N SER A 164 -6.84 12.47 1.32
CA SER A 164 -7.96 13.23 0.76
C SER A 164 -7.78 13.55 -0.71
N MET A 165 -6.61 14.04 -1.10
CA MET A 165 -6.29 14.34 -2.50
C MET A 165 -6.37 13.07 -3.36
N THR A 166 -5.86 11.95 -2.85
CA THR A 166 -5.91 10.66 -3.56
C THR A 166 -7.36 10.17 -3.71
N LEU A 167 -8.19 10.35 -2.67
CA LEU A 167 -9.64 10.03 -2.71
C LEU A 167 -10.41 10.93 -3.66
N ALA A 168 -10.09 12.23 -3.68
CA ALA A 168 -10.71 13.19 -4.60
C ALA A 168 -10.44 12.83 -6.08
N GLN A 169 -9.43 12.01 -6.36
CA GLN A 169 -9.20 11.45 -7.69
C GLN A 169 -10.35 10.53 -8.13
N GLY A 170 -11.11 9.94 -7.19
CA GLY A 170 -12.30 9.15 -7.49
C GLY A 170 -11.99 7.82 -8.17
N THR A 171 -10.94 7.15 -7.71
CA THR A 171 -10.51 5.83 -8.19
C THR A 171 -10.90 4.77 -7.16
N ASP A 172 -11.19 3.57 -7.64
CA ASP A 172 -11.51 2.39 -6.82
C ASP A 172 -10.32 1.43 -6.65
N LEU A 173 -9.13 1.85 -7.09
CA LEU A 173 -7.85 1.17 -6.86
C LEU A 173 -6.84 2.20 -6.33
N LEU A 174 -6.38 1.97 -5.09
CA LEU A 174 -5.47 2.88 -4.37
C LEU A 174 -4.15 2.18 -4.07
N LEU A 175 -3.05 2.85 -4.38
CA LEU A 175 -1.70 2.42 -4.03
C LEU A 175 -1.10 3.41 -3.02
N LEU A 176 -0.69 2.91 -1.84
CA LEU A 176 -0.21 3.73 -0.72
C LEU A 176 1.22 3.31 -0.36
N ASP A 177 2.21 4.17 -0.64
CA ASP A 177 3.63 3.90 -0.33
C ASP A 177 3.93 4.42 1.08
N GLU A 178 3.90 3.53 2.07
CA GLU A 178 4.19 3.80 3.49
C GLU A 178 3.30 4.91 4.10
N PRO A 179 1.96 4.75 4.09
CA PRO A 179 1.04 5.81 4.51
C PRO A 179 1.14 6.16 6.00
N THR A 180 1.80 5.36 6.81
CA THR A 180 1.95 5.54 8.27
C THR A 180 3.33 6.02 8.70
N THR A 181 4.25 6.25 7.76
CA THR A 181 5.61 6.70 8.06
C THR A 181 5.61 8.08 8.70
N TYR A 182 6.44 8.27 9.74
CA TYR A 182 6.53 9.48 10.58
C TYR A 182 5.29 9.79 11.45
N LEU A 183 4.35 8.86 11.56
CA LEU A 183 3.21 8.96 12.47
C LEU A 183 3.51 8.22 13.78
N ASP A 184 2.99 8.71 14.90
CA ASP A 184 2.89 7.91 16.11
C ASP A 184 1.81 6.82 15.94
N LEU A 185 1.77 5.88 16.87
CA LEU A 185 0.89 4.72 16.76
C LEU A 185 -0.59 5.09 16.66
N ALA A 186 -1.04 6.12 17.41
CA ALA A 186 -2.44 6.52 17.38
C ALA A 186 -2.84 7.07 16.01
N HIS A 187 -2.02 7.98 15.46
CA HIS A 187 -2.27 8.52 14.12
C HIS A 187 -2.09 7.49 13.00
N ALA A 188 -1.20 6.49 13.19
CA ALA A 188 -1.06 5.38 12.25
C ALA A 188 -2.33 4.52 12.20
N VAL A 189 -2.92 4.23 13.37
CA VAL A 189 -4.21 3.53 13.49
C VAL A 189 -5.32 4.34 12.82
N ASP A 190 -5.46 5.65 13.12
CA ASP A 190 -6.47 6.51 12.47
C ASP A 190 -6.39 6.47 10.93
N VAL A 191 -5.17 6.41 10.36
CA VAL A 191 -4.98 6.30 8.90
C VAL A 191 -5.36 4.92 8.37
N LEU A 192 -5.07 3.86 9.11
CA LEU A 192 -5.41 2.50 8.70
C LEU A 192 -6.89 2.20 8.88
N ASP A 193 -7.56 2.74 9.90
CA ASP A 193 -9.01 2.70 10.03
C ASP A 193 -9.69 3.37 8.83
N LEU A 194 -9.15 4.51 8.36
CA LEU A 194 -9.63 5.13 7.12
C LEU A 194 -9.42 4.22 5.90
N VAL A 195 -8.33 3.45 5.84
CA VAL A 195 -8.12 2.45 4.76
C VAL A 195 -9.17 1.35 4.82
N ASP A 196 -9.54 0.89 6.02
CA ASP A 196 -10.63 -0.08 6.20
C ASP A 196 -11.98 0.49 5.75
N ASP A 197 -12.32 1.72 6.11
CA ASP A 197 -13.56 2.41 5.64
C ASP A 197 -13.61 2.48 4.11
N LEU A 198 -12.46 2.73 3.47
CA LEU A 198 -12.36 2.76 2.00
C LEU A 198 -12.53 1.37 1.40
N HIS A 199 -11.94 0.36 2.01
CA HIS A 199 -12.12 -1.03 1.59
C HIS A 199 -13.59 -1.45 1.72
N GLU A 200 -14.25 -1.17 2.83
CA GLU A 200 -15.68 -1.42 3.03
C GLU A 200 -16.55 -0.71 1.99
N SER A 201 -16.12 0.44 1.49
CA SER A 201 -16.79 1.15 0.39
C SER A 201 -16.56 0.53 -1.00
N GLY A 202 -15.77 -0.56 -1.09
CA GLY A 202 -15.48 -1.33 -2.32
C GLY A 202 -14.16 -0.99 -3.00
N CYS A 203 -13.29 -0.18 -2.38
CA CYS A 203 -11.97 0.09 -2.93
C CYS A 203 -11.04 -1.13 -2.81
N THR A 204 -10.23 -1.36 -3.84
CA THR A 204 -9.05 -2.22 -3.75
C THR A 204 -7.88 -1.39 -3.27
N VAL A 205 -7.21 -1.81 -2.21
CA VAL A 205 -6.07 -1.08 -1.65
C VAL A 205 -4.80 -1.93 -1.72
N VAL A 206 -3.71 -1.33 -2.20
CA VAL A 206 -2.36 -1.91 -2.13
C VAL A 206 -1.50 -0.97 -1.33
N MET A 207 -0.94 -1.44 -0.22
CA MET A 207 -0.08 -0.58 0.59
C MET A 207 1.25 -1.25 0.96
N VAL A 208 2.25 -0.43 1.25
CA VAL A 208 3.51 -0.86 1.85
C VAL A 208 3.50 -0.44 3.31
N LEU A 209 3.75 -1.36 4.22
CA LEU A 209 3.89 -1.07 5.64
C LEU A 209 5.22 -1.61 6.20
N HIS A 210 5.73 -0.94 7.24
CA HIS A 210 6.92 -1.38 7.98
C HIS A 210 6.58 -2.10 9.27
N ASP A 211 5.50 -1.70 9.95
CA ASP A 211 5.02 -2.37 11.15
C ASP A 211 4.30 -3.67 10.78
N LEU A 212 4.86 -4.79 11.24
CA LEU A 212 4.35 -6.12 10.90
C LEU A 212 2.99 -6.39 11.54
N ASN A 213 2.75 -5.94 12.77
CA ASN A 213 1.47 -6.17 13.43
C ASN A 213 0.35 -5.32 12.81
N LEU A 214 0.64 -4.07 12.45
CA LEU A 214 -0.32 -3.26 11.69
C LEU A 214 -0.56 -3.85 10.30
N ALA A 215 0.48 -4.31 9.61
CA ALA A 215 0.33 -4.97 8.32
C ALA A 215 -0.56 -6.21 8.38
N VAL A 216 -0.38 -7.05 9.40
CA VAL A 216 -1.19 -8.25 9.61
C VAL A 216 -2.63 -7.91 9.96
N ARG A 217 -2.84 -6.91 10.83
CA ARG A 217 -4.18 -6.53 11.31
C ARG A 217 -5.06 -5.94 10.23
N TYR A 218 -4.50 -5.07 9.37
CA TYR A 218 -5.22 -4.30 8.35
C TYR A 218 -5.12 -4.90 6.94
N SER A 219 -4.83 -6.20 6.80
CA SER A 219 -4.71 -6.83 5.49
C SER A 219 -5.57 -8.07 5.36
N ASP A 220 -6.15 -8.23 4.18
CA ASP A 220 -6.77 -9.49 3.75
C ASP A 220 -5.76 -10.35 2.99
N HIS A 221 -4.78 -9.71 2.35
CA HIS A 221 -3.76 -10.37 1.56
C HIS A 221 -2.38 -9.77 1.86
N LEU A 222 -1.43 -10.61 2.24
CA LEU A 222 -0.03 -10.22 2.43
C LEU A 222 0.80 -10.65 1.23
N VAL A 223 1.75 -9.80 0.82
CA VAL A 223 2.82 -10.13 -0.11
C VAL A 223 4.15 -9.90 0.62
N VAL A 224 4.85 -10.97 0.94
CA VAL A 224 6.13 -10.94 1.66
C VAL A 224 7.27 -10.95 0.68
N MET A 225 8.05 -9.88 0.63
CA MET A 225 9.18 -9.73 -0.28
C MET A 225 10.53 -9.89 0.44
N ARG A 226 11.46 -10.53 -0.26
CA ARG A 226 12.86 -10.61 0.12
C ARG A 226 13.75 -10.56 -1.12
N GLU A 227 14.80 -9.72 -1.10
CA GLU A 227 15.83 -9.65 -2.15
C GLU A 227 15.28 -9.56 -3.59
N GLY A 228 14.22 -8.74 -3.78
CA GLY A 228 13.61 -8.51 -5.08
C GLY A 228 12.63 -9.59 -5.56
N SER A 229 12.33 -10.59 -4.72
CA SER A 229 11.44 -11.69 -5.02
C SER A 229 10.31 -11.78 -4.00
N ILE A 230 9.20 -12.44 -4.35
CA ILE A 230 8.13 -12.78 -3.42
C ILE A 230 8.50 -14.10 -2.75
N LEU A 231 8.58 -14.09 -1.43
CA LEU A 231 8.84 -15.26 -0.61
C LEU A 231 7.56 -16.04 -0.30
N ALA A 232 6.49 -15.30 0.03
CA ALA A 232 5.17 -15.85 0.30
C ALA A 232 4.09 -14.81 0.01
N GLN A 233 2.87 -15.26 -0.29
CA GLN A 233 1.70 -14.41 -0.41
C GLN A 233 0.43 -15.18 -0.05
N GLY A 234 -0.57 -14.49 0.49
CA GLY A 234 -1.83 -15.10 0.89
C GLY A 234 -2.48 -14.40 2.07
N HIS A 235 -3.49 -15.04 2.64
CA HIS A 235 -4.15 -14.53 3.84
C HIS A 235 -3.16 -14.51 5.04
N PRO A 236 -3.23 -13.50 5.93
CA PRO A 236 -2.30 -13.38 7.07
C PRO A 236 -2.16 -14.65 7.91
N HIS A 237 -3.23 -15.39 8.19
CA HIS A 237 -3.15 -16.66 8.94
C HIS A 237 -2.33 -17.75 8.25
N ASP A 238 -2.35 -17.78 6.92
CA ASP A 238 -1.64 -18.80 6.14
C ASP A 238 -0.16 -18.43 5.95
N VAL A 239 0.13 -17.14 5.93
CA VAL A 239 1.45 -16.60 5.60
C VAL A 239 2.31 -16.34 6.82
N VAL A 240 1.72 -15.83 7.92
CA VAL A 240 2.49 -15.38 9.08
C VAL A 240 2.85 -16.55 9.99
N THR A 241 4.06 -17.05 9.84
CA THR A 241 4.65 -18.09 10.70
C THR A 241 5.98 -17.64 11.28
N ALA A 242 6.40 -18.27 12.39
CA ALA A 242 7.69 -17.97 13.01
C ALA A 242 8.86 -18.25 12.06
N GLU A 243 8.74 -19.29 11.23
CA GLU A 243 9.71 -19.69 10.21
C GLU A 243 9.83 -18.63 9.13
N LEU A 244 8.69 -18.16 8.59
CA LEU A 244 8.67 -17.10 7.57
C LEU A 244 9.26 -15.80 8.12
N LEU A 245 8.91 -15.42 9.35
CA LEU A 245 9.45 -14.21 9.99
C LEU A 245 10.96 -14.29 10.18
N HIS A 246 11.46 -15.47 10.53
CA HIS A 246 12.91 -15.70 10.61
C HIS A 246 13.56 -15.65 9.23
N GLU A 247 12.99 -16.33 8.25
CA GLU A 247 13.52 -16.35 6.88
C GLU A 247 13.49 -14.96 6.24
N ALA A 248 12.35 -14.27 6.27
CA ALA A 248 12.19 -12.99 5.60
C ALA A 248 12.95 -11.85 6.28
N PHE A 249 12.90 -11.76 7.61
CA PHE A 249 13.36 -10.61 8.39
C PHE A 249 14.53 -10.92 9.32
N GLY A 250 14.97 -12.19 9.47
CA GLY A 250 15.90 -12.60 10.51
C GLY A 250 15.31 -12.44 11.92
N LEU A 251 13.99 -12.32 12.04
CA LEU A 251 13.29 -12.04 13.28
C LEU A 251 12.93 -13.34 14.00
N ARG A 252 13.41 -13.49 15.23
CA ARG A 252 12.89 -14.52 16.13
C ARG A 252 11.59 -14.01 16.76
N ALA A 253 10.50 -14.69 16.52
CA ALA A 253 9.19 -14.30 17.04
C ALA A 253 8.35 -15.52 17.40
N GLN A 254 7.38 -15.32 18.27
CA GLN A 254 6.26 -16.20 18.48
C GLN A 254 5.05 -15.60 17.77
N VAL A 255 4.29 -16.42 17.08
CA VAL A 255 3.02 -16.03 16.50
C VAL A 255 1.92 -16.61 17.40
N ILE A 256 1.03 -15.75 17.86
CA ILE A 256 -0.10 -16.11 18.73
C ILE A 256 -1.40 -15.54 18.15
N ASP A 257 -2.53 -16.01 18.66
CA ASP A 257 -3.82 -15.40 18.30
C ASP A 257 -3.93 -14.00 18.92
N ASP A 258 -4.41 -13.02 18.15
CA ASP A 258 -4.66 -11.67 18.67
C ASP A 258 -5.86 -11.72 19.63
N PRO A 259 -5.73 -11.26 20.89
CA PRO A 259 -6.82 -11.30 21.87
C PRO A 259 -7.96 -10.31 21.54
N VAL A 260 -7.79 -9.42 20.57
CA VAL A 260 -8.74 -8.38 20.20
C VAL A 260 -9.41 -8.66 18.85
N GLY A 261 -8.71 -9.33 17.94
CA GLY A 261 -9.16 -9.61 16.57
C GLY A 261 -8.96 -11.07 16.18
N ASP A 262 -9.30 -11.38 14.94
CA ASP A 262 -9.16 -12.72 14.36
C ASP A 262 -7.85 -12.87 13.56
N ARG A 263 -6.89 -11.97 13.72
CA ARG A 263 -5.61 -11.97 12.99
C ARG A 263 -4.47 -12.51 13.88
N PRO A 264 -3.40 -13.06 13.31
CA PRO A 264 -2.23 -13.45 14.10
C PRO A 264 -1.50 -12.21 14.67
N LEU A 265 -0.97 -12.34 15.89
CA LEU A 265 -0.15 -11.34 16.55
C LEU A 265 1.31 -11.80 16.62
N ILE A 266 2.22 -10.97 16.15
CA ILE A 266 3.66 -11.24 16.14
C ILE A 266 4.27 -10.70 17.44
N VAL A 267 4.84 -11.59 18.25
CA VAL A 267 5.55 -11.25 19.50
C VAL A 267 7.04 -11.45 19.30
N PRO A 268 7.84 -10.37 19.12
CA PRO A 268 9.28 -10.50 18.95
C PRO A 268 9.98 -11.10 20.18
N ILE A 269 10.94 -11.99 19.95
CA ILE A 269 11.75 -12.60 21.01
C ILE A 269 13.14 -11.96 21.03
N GLY A 270 13.37 -11.12 22.06
CA GLY A 270 14.68 -10.51 22.32
C GLY A 270 15.66 -11.46 23.00
N ARG A 271 16.96 -11.16 22.94
CA ARG A 271 18.02 -12.00 23.55
C ARG A 271 17.96 -12.06 25.07
N THR A 272 17.46 -11.03 25.75
CA THR A 272 17.59 -10.83 27.19
C THR A 272 16.26 -10.77 27.97
N HIS A 273 15.11 -10.84 27.29
CA HIS A 273 13.79 -10.64 27.91
C HIS A 273 12.91 -11.90 27.92
N VAL A 274 13.50 -13.07 27.68
CA VAL A 274 12.78 -14.35 27.81
C VAL A 274 12.72 -14.72 29.29
N ARG A 275 11.53 -14.75 29.89
CA ARG A 275 11.34 -15.25 31.24
C ARG A 275 11.65 -16.75 31.26
N PRO A 276 12.59 -17.25 32.15
CA PRO A 276 12.85 -18.66 32.27
C PRO A 276 11.56 -19.42 32.64
N GLY A 277 11.23 -20.44 31.85
CA GLY A 277 10.09 -21.33 32.13
C GLY A 277 8.77 -20.94 31.42
N HIS A 278 8.70 -19.91 30.57
CA HIS A 278 7.44 -19.44 29.98
C HIS A 278 7.26 -19.75 28.50
N ILE A 279 8.28 -20.28 27.82
CA ILE A 279 8.17 -20.64 26.39
C ILE A 279 8.89 -21.97 26.16
N PRO A 280 8.20 -23.03 25.72
CA PRO A 280 8.87 -24.17 25.14
C PRO A 280 9.37 -23.73 23.76
N ILE A 281 10.63 -23.36 23.64
CA ILE A 281 11.30 -23.24 22.34
C ILE A 281 11.43 -24.65 21.83
N LYS A 282 10.56 -25.07 20.91
CA LYS A 282 10.87 -26.22 20.07
C LYS A 282 11.99 -25.79 19.13
N GLU A 283 13.16 -26.43 19.30
CA GLU A 283 14.29 -26.35 18.38
C GLU A 283 13.90 -26.89 17.00
#